data_d9181dcaa3f3096d61f1a8d02c1fc37d
#
_entry.id   d9181dcaa3f3096d61f1a8d02c1fc37d
#
_cell.length_a   1.000
_cell.length_b   1.000
_cell.length_c   1.000
_cell.angle_alpha   90.00
_cell.angle_beta   90.00
_cell.angle_gamma   90.00
#
_symmetry.space_group_name_H-M   'P 1'
#
loop_
_entity.id
_entity.type
_entity.pdbx_description
1 polymer ?
#
loop_
_entity_poly.entity_id
_entity_poly.type
_entity_poly.pdbx_seq_one_letter_code
_entity_poly.pdbx_strand_id
1 'polypeptide(L)'
;MYTSEGKKIISTEKAPKAIGPYSQAIRTENLVFTAGQVGLNPATMDLVEGGVEPQTRQVLTNLKHVLESADSGLNFVVKTTVFLKDMGDFPNMNSVYAEFFPENQPARSTVQVAALPKGALVEIDCVALLNPRRGD
;
A
#
# COMPACT_ATOMS: atom_id res chain seq x y z
N MET A 1 -1.05 -16.44 12.58
CA MET A 1 -1.91 -17.64 12.61
C MET A 1 -3.11 -17.43 11.70
N TYR A 2 -3.44 -18.45 10.92
CA TYR A 2 -4.60 -18.38 10.02
C TYR A 2 -5.90 -18.59 10.77
N THR A 3 -6.95 -17.88 10.36
CA THR A 3 -8.29 -18.12 10.85
C THR A 3 -8.80 -19.48 10.30
N SER A 4 -9.93 -19.95 10.82
CA SER A 4 -10.57 -21.18 10.30
C SER A 4 -10.97 -21.05 8.83
N GLU A 5 -11.18 -19.81 8.32
CA GLU A 5 -11.52 -19.55 6.93
C GLU A 5 -10.30 -19.44 6.01
N GLY A 6 -9.09 -19.57 6.53
CA GLY A 6 -7.87 -19.53 5.74
C GLY A 6 -7.27 -18.14 5.53
N LYS A 7 -7.61 -17.19 6.40
CA LYS A 7 -7.06 -15.83 6.35
C LYS A 7 -6.07 -15.63 7.49
N LYS A 8 -4.96 -14.97 7.21
CA LYS A 8 -4.04 -14.48 8.24
C LYS A 8 -4.14 -12.96 8.28
N ILE A 9 -4.52 -12.42 9.43
CA ILE A 9 -4.61 -10.98 9.64
C ILE A 9 -3.20 -10.43 9.82
N ILE A 10 -2.86 -9.40 9.04
CA ILE A 10 -1.56 -8.74 9.09
C ILE A 10 -1.68 -7.40 9.80
N SER A 11 -0.77 -7.16 10.73
CA SER A 11 -0.71 -5.90 11.46
C SER A 11 0.75 -5.58 11.77
N THR A 12 1.16 -4.34 11.54
CA THR A 12 2.51 -3.86 11.85
C THR A 12 2.45 -2.43 12.36
N GLU A 13 3.32 -2.10 13.31
CA GLU A 13 3.46 -0.73 13.81
C GLU A 13 4.28 0.15 12.85
N LYS A 14 4.92 -0.43 11.85
CA LYS A 14 5.72 0.30 10.86
C LYS A 14 4.87 0.95 9.77
N ALA A 15 3.57 0.75 9.81
CA ALA A 15 2.61 1.40 8.92
C ALA A 15 1.46 1.93 9.76
N PRO A 16 0.66 2.89 9.23
CA PRO A 16 -0.47 3.44 9.98
C PRO A 16 -1.43 2.34 10.42
N LYS A 17 -1.81 2.39 11.70
CA LYS A 17 -2.75 1.41 12.26
C LYS A 17 -4.12 1.53 11.59
N ALA A 18 -4.85 0.43 11.52
CA ALA A 18 -6.23 0.44 11.04
C ALA A 18 -7.09 1.23 12.03
N ILE A 19 -7.85 2.20 11.52
CA ILE A 19 -8.69 3.09 12.32
C ILE A 19 -10.17 2.83 12.09
N GLY A 20 -10.53 1.58 11.82
CA GLY A 20 -11.90 1.17 11.57
C GLY A 20 -11.98 -0.34 11.48
N PRO A 21 -13.14 -0.88 11.07
CA PRO A 21 -13.34 -2.33 11.00
C PRO A 21 -12.69 -2.93 9.75
N TYR A 22 -11.35 -2.83 9.65
CA TYR A 22 -10.58 -3.41 8.56
C TYR A 22 -9.18 -3.78 9.05
N SER A 23 -8.49 -4.63 8.31
CA SER A 23 -7.12 -5.02 8.57
C SER A 23 -6.17 -4.28 7.63
N GLN A 24 -4.92 -4.06 8.03
CA GLN A 24 -3.92 -3.47 7.14
C GLN A 24 -3.70 -4.35 5.91
N ALA A 25 -3.72 -5.66 6.09
CA ALA A 25 -3.64 -6.62 5.00
C ALA A 25 -4.17 -7.97 5.45
N ILE A 26 -4.51 -8.78 4.47
CA ILE A 26 -4.90 -10.18 4.65
C ILE A 26 -3.94 -11.02 3.82
N ARG A 27 -3.39 -12.05 4.44
CA ARG A 27 -2.59 -13.06 3.77
C ARG A 27 -3.41 -14.33 3.62
N THR A 28 -3.42 -14.89 2.42
CA THR A 28 -3.89 -16.24 2.16
C THR A 28 -2.69 -17.16 2.03
N GLU A 29 -2.88 -18.39 1.59
CA GLU A 29 -1.77 -19.32 1.39
C GLU A 29 -0.77 -18.83 0.34
N ASN A 30 -1.23 -18.11 -0.68
CA ASN A 30 -0.42 -17.72 -1.82
C ASN A 30 -0.31 -16.22 -2.06
N LEU A 31 -1.21 -15.42 -1.51
CA LEU A 31 -1.36 -14.01 -1.85
C LEU A 31 -1.48 -13.13 -0.62
N VAL A 32 -1.14 -11.87 -0.81
CA VAL A 32 -1.39 -10.80 0.17
C VAL A 32 -2.27 -9.75 -0.49
N PHE A 33 -3.33 -9.34 0.20
CA PHE A 33 -4.22 -8.28 -0.21
C PHE A 33 -4.10 -7.15 0.82
N THR A 34 -3.70 -5.96 0.40
CA THR A 34 -3.59 -4.84 1.33
C THR A 34 -4.82 -3.97 1.30
N ALA A 35 -5.11 -3.33 2.42
CA ALA A 35 -6.00 -2.18 2.43
C ALA A 35 -5.30 -1.02 1.70
N GLY A 36 -6.07 0.01 1.34
CA GLY A 36 -5.51 1.21 0.76
C GLY A 36 -4.70 1.98 1.79
N GLN A 37 -3.54 2.46 1.39
CA GLN A 37 -2.71 3.33 2.22
C GLN A 37 -2.74 4.74 1.69
N VAL A 38 -2.94 5.70 2.57
CA VAL A 38 -2.72 7.12 2.29
C VAL A 38 -1.41 7.55 2.94
N GLY A 39 -0.92 8.75 2.64
CA GLY A 39 0.41 9.19 3.06
C GLY A 39 0.50 9.61 4.53
N LEU A 40 0.03 8.78 5.44
CA LEU A 40 0.13 9.03 6.87
C LEU A 40 1.48 8.57 7.41
N ASN A 41 2.08 9.42 8.24
CA ASN A 41 3.23 9.02 9.05
C ASN A 41 2.71 8.09 10.16
N PRO A 42 3.21 6.84 10.26
CA PRO A 42 2.66 5.89 11.25
C PRO A 42 2.89 6.31 12.70
N ALA A 43 3.89 7.13 12.99
CA ALA A 43 4.16 7.60 14.35
C ALA A 43 3.18 8.67 14.81
N THR A 44 2.77 9.57 13.92
CA THR A 44 1.91 10.71 14.25
C THR A 44 0.47 10.54 13.76
N MET A 45 0.26 9.67 12.77
CA MET A 45 -1.02 9.48 12.08
C MET A 45 -1.50 10.72 11.33
N ASP A 46 -0.56 11.62 10.98
CA ASP A 46 -0.85 12.81 10.16
C ASP A 46 -0.35 12.61 8.75
N LEU A 47 -1.04 13.22 7.78
CA LEU A 47 -0.56 13.28 6.40
C LEU A 47 0.77 14.00 6.35
N VAL A 48 1.72 13.47 5.59
CA VAL A 48 2.98 14.17 5.36
C VAL A 48 2.73 15.41 4.50
N GLU A 49 3.49 16.46 4.77
CA GLU A 49 3.36 17.72 4.05
C GLU A 49 4.14 17.70 2.73
N GLY A 50 3.77 18.60 1.82
CA GLY A 50 4.53 18.83 0.59
C GLY A 50 3.86 18.39 -0.69
N GLY A 51 2.63 17.90 -0.64
CA GLY A 51 1.86 17.55 -1.83
C GLY A 51 1.95 16.09 -2.22
N VAL A 52 1.63 15.80 -3.49
CA VAL A 52 1.45 14.43 -3.96
C VAL A 52 2.74 13.61 -3.96
N GLU A 53 3.88 14.22 -4.22
CA GLU A 53 5.15 13.45 -4.26
C GLU A 53 5.52 12.89 -2.89
N PRO A 54 5.65 13.69 -1.81
CA PRO A 54 5.93 13.11 -0.49
C PRO A 54 4.80 12.19 -0.01
N GLN A 55 3.54 12.47 -0.35
CA GLN A 55 2.45 11.57 0.00
C GLN A 55 2.60 10.22 -0.70
N THR A 56 2.93 10.20 -1.98
CA THR A 56 3.15 8.95 -2.73
C THR A 56 4.31 8.16 -2.12
N ARG A 57 5.40 8.84 -1.77
CA ARG A 57 6.56 8.20 -1.14
C ARG A 57 6.17 7.55 0.19
N GLN A 58 5.38 8.26 0.99
CA GLN A 58 4.93 7.71 2.28
C GLN A 58 3.98 6.53 2.09
N VAL A 59 3.05 6.63 1.13
CA VAL A 59 2.13 5.53 0.79
C VAL A 59 2.93 4.26 0.46
N LEU A 60 3.90 4.37 -0.43
CA LEU A 60 4.66 3.20 -0.88
C LEU A 60 5.59 2.66 0.21
N THR A 61 6.12 3.54 1.06
CA THR A 61 6.88 3.11 2.24
C THR A 61 5.99 2.34 3.21
N ASN A 62 4.77 2.83 3.45
CA ASN A 62 3.81 2.14 4.30
C ASN A 62 3.45 0.76 3.73
N LEU A 63 3.16 0.68 2.43
CA LEU A 63 2.87 -0.59 1.76
C LEU A 63 4.05 -1.56 1.85
N LYS A 64 5.26 -1.06 1.66
CA LYS A 64 6.47 -1.88 1.81
C LYS A 64 6.51 -2.56 3.18
N HIS A 65 6.27 -1.81 4.24
CA HIS A 65 6.32 -2.35 5.61
C HIS A 65 5.18 -3.35 5.87
N VAL A 66 3.98 -3.07 5.35
CA VAL A 66 2.85 -4.00 5.47
C VAL A 66 3.19 -5.32 4.76
N LEU A 67 3.70 -5.24 3.54
CA LEU A 67 4.05 -6.43 2.76
C LEU A 67 5.16 -7.22 3.43
N GLU A 68 6.18 -6.56 3.94
CA GLU A 68 7.28 -7.24 4.65
C GLU A 68 6.79 -7.97 5.88
N SER A 69 5.83 -7.42 6.60
CA SER A 69 5.24 -8.09 7.76
C SER A 69 4.39 -9.31 7.37
N ALA A 70 4.03 -9.42 6.10
CA ALA A 70 3.25 -10.53 5.55
C ALA A 70 4.13 -11.54 4.79
N ASP A 71 5.44 -11.48 4.94
CA ASP A 71 6.41 -12.31 4.20
C ASP A 71 6.33 -12.10 2.68
N SER A 72 6.15 -10.85 2.29
CA SER A 72 6.12 -10.41 0.91
C SER A 72 7.08 -9.21 0.75
N GLY A 73 6.86 -8.41 -0.25
CA GLY A 73 7.65 -7.21 -0.51
C GLY A 73 7.18 -6.50 -1.77
N LEU A 74 7.68 -5.30 -2.01
CA LEU A 74 7.30 -4.54 -3.20
C LEU A 74 7.65 -5.28 -4.50
N ASN A 75 8.74 -6.02 -4.51
CA ASN A 75 9.15 -6.79 -5.70
C ASN A 75 8.23 -7.99 -5.98
N PHE A 76 7.35 -8.34 -5.07
CA PHE A 76 6.37 -9.43 -5.25
C PHE A 76 4.98 -8.90 -5.60
N VAL A 77 4.81 -7.59 -5.70
CA VAL A 77 3.51 -7.00 -6.05
C VAL A 77 3.17 -7.34 -7.51
N VAL A 78 1.95 -7.83 -7.72
CA VAL A 78 1.45 -8.19 -9.06
C VAL A 78 0.44 -7.19 -9.58
N LYS A 79 -0.25 -6.47 -8.70
CA LYS A 79 -1.27 -5.49 -9.08
C LYS A 79 -1.32 -4.37 -8.07
N THR A 80 -1.39 -3.13 -8.56
CA THR A 80 -1.71 -1.96 -7.74
C THR A 80 -2.94 -1.26 -8.31
N THR A 81 -3.69 -0.59 -7.42
CA THR A 81 -4.71 0.37 -7.81
C THR A 81 -4.34 1.70 -7.15
N VAL A 82 -4.23 2.74 -7.96
CA VAL A 82 -3.87 4.09 -7.51
C VAL A 82 -5.10 4.97 -7.63
N PHE A 83 -5.47 5.58 -6.52
CA PHE A 83 -6.58 6.53 -6.45
C PHE A 83 -5.99 7.92 -6.25
N LEU A 84 -6.32 8.85 -7.15
CA LEU A 84 -5.85 10.25 -7.08
C LEU A 84 -7.04 11.16 -6.82
N LYS A 85 -6.83 12.18 -5.98
CA LYS A 85 -7.82 13.23 -5.80
C LYS A 85 -7.92 14.08 -7.06
N ASP A 86 -6.82 14.24 -7.80
CA ASP A 86 -6.75 15.02 -9.03
C ASP A 86 -5.84 14.32 -10.03
N MET A 87 -6.36 14.01 -11.21
CA MET A 87 -5.60 13.37 -12.28
C MET A 87 -4.45 14.25 -12.79
N GLY A 88 -4.49 15.56 -12.51
CA GLY A 88 -3.37 16.46 -12.78
C GLY A 88 -2.10 16.09 -12.01
N ASP A 89 -2.23 15.35 -10.91
CA ASP A 89 -1.11 14.88 -10.11
C ASP A 89 -0.47 13.59 -10.66
N PHE A 90 -1.03 13.03 -11.74
CA PHE A 90 -0.55 11.77 -12.30
C PHE A 90 0.96 11.80 -12.62
N PRO A 91 1.49 12.81 -13.34
CA PRO A 91 2.92 12.80 -13.67
C PRO A 91 3.83 12.81 -12.44
N ASN A 92 3.49 13.60 -11.42
CA ASN A 92 4.31 13.70 -10.21
C ASN A 92 4.20 12.45 -9.35
N MET A 93 2.99 11.89 -9.21
CA MET A 93 2.82 10.59 -8.56
C MET A 93 3.64 9.52 -9.28
N ASN A 94 3.55 9.51 -10.61
CA ASN A 94 4.18 8.49 -11.43
C ASN A 94 5.71 8.50 -11.29
N SER A 95 6.33 9.68 -11.17
CA SER A 95 7.78 9.77 -11.02
C SER A 95 8.27 9.18 -9.70
N VAL A 96 7.53 9.34 -8.60
CA VAL A 96 7.85 8.70 -7.32
C VAL A 96 7.57 7.20 -7.38
N TYR A 97 6.42 6.82 -7.95
CA TYR A 97 6.03 5.41 -8.11
C TYR A 97 7.13 4.62 -8.84
N ALA A 98 7.72 5.20 -9.89
CA ALA A 98 8.78 4.57 -10.67
C ALA A 98 10.03 4.25 -9.83
N GLU A 99 10.31 5.04 -8.79
CA GLU A 99 11.45 4.78 -7.90
C GLU A 99 11.27 3.49 -7.09
N PHE A 100 10.02 3.18 -6.75
CA PHE A 100 9.69 1.99 -5.94
C PHE A 100 9.49 0.73 -6.78
N PHE A 101 9.14 0.90 -8.05
CA PHE A 101 8.94 -0.19 -9.00
C PHE A 101 9.81 0.04 -10.24
N PRO A 102 11.15 -0.08 -10.09
CA PRO A 102 12.07 0.27 -11.18
C PRO A 102 12.09 -0.72 -12.33
N GLU A 103 11.71 -1.98 -12.06
CA GLU A 103 11.71 -3.04 -13.08
C GLU A 103 10.64 -4.07 -12.75
N ASN A 104 10.23 -4.84 -13.77
CA ASN A 104 9.18 -5.87 -13.60
C ASN A 104 7.95 -5.30 -12.92
N GLN A 105 7.49 -4.16 -13.43
CA GLN A 105 6.40 -3.40 -12.80
C GLN A 105 5.13 -4.22 -12.69
N PRO A 106 4.36 -4.04 -11.59
CA PRO A 106 3.04 -4.68 -11.48
C PRO A 106 2.05 -4.09 -12.48
N ALA A 107 0.99 -4.83 -12.75
CA ALA A 107 -0.16 -4.26 -13.45
C ALA A 107 -0.75 -3.14 -12.58
N ARG A 108 -1.25 -2.08 -13.21
CA ARG A 108 -1.77 -0.91 -12.49
C ARG A 108 -3.01 -0.35 -13.16
N SER A 109 -3.97 0.06 -12.33
CA SER A 109 -5.05 0.97 -12.72
C SER A 109 -4.89 2.25 -11.93
N THR A 110 -5.12 3.40 -12.57
CA THR A 110 -5.06 4.71 -11.91
C THR A 110 -6.35 5.46 -12.25
N VAL A 111 -7.03 5.94 -11.21
CA VAL A 111 -8.32 6.62 -11.36
C VAL A 111 -8.37 7.86 -10.47
N GLN A 112 -9.19 8.83 -10.87
CA GLN A 112 -9.51 9.98 -10.03
C GLN A 112 -10.77 9.65 -9.23
N VAL A 113 -10.77 10.06 -7.97
CA VAL A 113 -11.92 9.85 -7.06
C VAL A 113 -12.42 11.17 -6.52
N ALA A 114 -13.64 11.16 -5.99
CA ALA A 114 -14.27 12.37 -5.47
C ALA A 114 -13.57 12.88 -4.22
N ALA A 115 -13.11 11.99 -3.33
CA ALA A 115 -12.43 12.34 -2.09
C ALA A 115 -11.65 11.15 -1.57
N LEU A 116 -10.65 11.43 -0.74
CA LEU A 116 -9.85 10.42 -0.05
C LEU A 116 -9.84 10.73 1.45
N PRO A 117 -9.58 9.70 2.31
CA PRO A 117 -9.52 9.92 3.75
C PRO A 117 -8.51 11.01 4.12
N LYS A 118 -8.88 11.83 5.12
CA LYS A 118 -8.04 12.89 5.69
C LYS A 118 -7.58 13.93 4.67
N GLY A 119 -8.29 14.07 3.55
CA GLY A 119 -7.91 15.01 2.51
C GLY A 119 -6.66 14.58 1.74
N ALA A 120 -6.34 13.29 1.74
CA ALA A 120 -5.18 12.77 1.02
C ALA A 120 -5.30 13.02 -0.48
N LEU A 121 -4.15 13.16 -1.14
CA LEU A 121 -4.06 13.37 -2.58
C LEU A 121 -3.89 12.06 -3.35
N VAL A 122 -3.45 11.01 -2.68
CA VAL A 122 -3.19 9.71 -3.29
C VAL A 122 -3.45 8.59 -2.28
N GLU A 123 -3.99 7.49 -2.77
CA GLU A 123 -4.16 6.25 -2.03
C GLU A 123 -3.79 5.10 -2.95
N ILE A 124 -3.11 4.09 -2.42
CA ILE A 124 -2.73 2.91 -3.22
C ILE A 124 -3.01 1.65 -2.40
N ASP A 125 -3.59 0.65 -3.05
CA ASP A 125 -3.65 -0.71 -2.53
C ASP A 125 -2.95 -1.66 -3.49
N CYS A 126 -2.68 -2.87 -3.04
CA CYS A 126 -2.01 -3.83 -3.91
C CYS A 126 -2.36 -5.28 -3.57
N VAL A 127 -2.06 -6.14 -4.53
CA VAL A 127 -2.05 -7.60 -4.39
C VAL A 127 -0.64 -8.07 -4.67
N ALA A 128 -0.10 -8.94 -3.81
CA ALA A 128 1.27 -9.42 -3.94
C ALA A 128 1.34 -10.93 -3.74
N LEU A 129 2.39 -11.52 -4.30
CA LEU A 129 2.75 -12.90 -4.03
C LEU A 129 3.50 -12.98 -2.71
N LEU A 130 3.50 -14.14 -2.08
CA LEU A 130 4.38 -14.39 -0.95
C LEU A 130 5.80 -14.63 -1.45
N ASN A 131 6.79 -14.27 -0.61
CA ASN A 131 8.18 -14.59 -0.90
C ASN A 131 8.34 -16.11 -0.89
N PRO A 132 8.79 -16.73 -1.99
CA PRO A 132 8.96 -18.18 -2.04
C PRO A 132 10.04 -18.72 -1.10
N ARG A 133 10.89 -17.83 -0.59
CA ARG A 133 11.95 -18.19 0.35
C ARG A 133 11.59 -17.88 1.80
N ARG A 134 10.30 -17.60 2.07
CA ARG A 134 9.86 -17.35 3.46
C ARG A 134 10.05 -18.59 4.33
N GLY A 135 10.14 -18.37 5.63
CA GLY A 135 10.47 -19.42 6.58
C GLY A 135 9.27 -20.12 7.22
N ASP A 136 8.12 -20.21 6.57
CA ASP A 136 6.95 -20.92 7.16
C ASP A 136 6.82 -22.38 6.73
#